data_f0c25751153441ec9f42ea4782db519f
#
_entry.id   f0c25751153441ec9f42ea4782db519f
#
_cell.length_a   1.000
_cell.length_b   1.000
_cell.length_c   1.000
_cell.angle_alpha   90.00
_cell.angle_beta   90.00
_cell.angle_gamma   90.00
#
_symmetry.space_group_name_H-M   'P 1'
#
loop_
_entity.id
_entity.type
_entity.pdbx_description
1 polymer ?
#
loop_
_entity_poly.entity_id
_entity_poly.type
_entity_poly.pdbx_seq_one_letter_code
_entity_poly.pdbx_strand_id
1 'polypeptide(L)'
;DFTKMSKTKNNTVLSGVQPSGDLHIGNYLGAIKNFVNMQNNYNCFFCIVDLHAITVKQDPKILKRNTLEVAATYIASGIDPKNSVIFNQSSVSAHSELAWIFNCVTRMGWLNRMTQFKDKAGKDKENASSGLFIYPNLMAADILVYKATHVPVGDDQKQHLELTRDIA
;
A
#
# COMPACT_ATOMS: atom_id res chain seq x y z
N ASP A 1 -33.08 -9.95 10.25
CA ASP A 1 -32.41 -11.25 10.22
C ASP A 1 -30.89 -11.06 10.34
N PHE A 2 -30.46 -10.87 11.63
CA PHE A 2 -29.06 -10.57 12.00
C PHE A 2 -28.19 -11.82 12.17
N THR A 3 -28.62 -12.98 11.69
CA THR A 3 -28.01 -14.28 11.99
C THR A 3 -27.07 -14.83 10.91
N LYS A 4 -26.63 -13.99 9.95
CA LYS A 4 -25.54 -14.34 9.03
C LYS A 4 -24.28 -13.53 9.31
N MET A 5 -23.90 -13.41 10.58
CA MET A 5 -22.58 -12.92 10.94
C MET A 5 -21.57 -14.07 10.87
N SER A 6 -20.74 -13.96 9.83
CA SER A 6 -19.31 -14.15 9.82
C SER A 6 -18.80 -15.56 10.09
N LYS A 7 -18.46 -16.24 9.02
CA LYS A 7 -17.22 -17.03 9.04
C LYS A 7 -16.11 -16.04 9.42
N THR A 8 -15.57 -16.14 10.62
CA THR A 8 -14.40 -15.38 11.04
C THR A 8 -13.25 -15.76 10.11
N LYS A 9 -12.98 -14.92 9.14
CA LYS A 9 -11.78 -15.01 8.33
C LYS A 9 -10.63 -14.65 9.27
N ASN A 10 -9.88 -15.63 9.72
CA ASN A 10 -8.77 -15.42 10.66
C ASN A 10 -7.57 -14.69 10.04
N ASN A 11 -7.53 -14.57 8.72
CA ASN A 11 -6.41 -13.99 7.99
C ASN A 11 -6.80 -12.67 7.32
N THR A 12 -5.93 -11.68 7.49
CA THR A 12 -6.07 -10.34 6.94
C THR A 12 -5.13 -10.14 5.76
N VAL A 13 -5.67 -9.70 4.64
CA VAL A 13 -4.90 -9.30 3.46
C VAL A 13 -4.89 -7.78 3.38
N LEU A 14 -3.71 -7.20 3.25
CA LEU A 14 -3.53 -5.80 2.87
C LEU A 14 -2.87 -5.75 1.49
N SER A 15 -3.45 -4.97 0.58
CA SER A 15 -2.84 -4.64 -0.70
C SER A 15 -2.94 -3.14 -0.95
N GLY A 16 -1.87 -2.54 -1.47
CA GLY A 16 -1.81 -1.13 -1.79
C GLY A 16 -1.53 -0.89 -3.27
N VAL A 17 -2.26 0.04 -3.89
CA VAL A 17 -2.00 0.50 -5.24
C VAL A 17 -1.82 2.00 -5.24
N GLN A 18 -0.71 2.47 -5.84
CA GLN A 18 -0.44 3.90 -5.97
C GLN A 18 -1.32 4.50 -7.07
N PRO A 19 -1.98 5.65 -6.81
CA PRO A 19 -2.75 6.37 -7.82
C PRO A 19 -1.82 7.27 -8.67
N SER A 20 -0.70 6.73 -9.14
CA SER A 20 0.31 7.46 -9.92
C SER A 20 0.56 6.80 -11.27
N GLY A 21 0.75 7.64 -12.31
CA GLY A 21 1.05 7.19 -13.66
C GLY A 21 -0.19 6.77 -14.48
N ASP A 22 0.06 6.48 -15.77
CA ASP A 22 -0.95 5.88 -16.62
C ASP A 22 -1.24 4.46 -16.11
N LEU A 23 -2.45 4.24 -15.66
CA LEU A 23 -2.94 2.93 -15.25
C LEU A 23 -2.89 2.00 -16.47
N HIS A 24 -1.77 1.34 -16.67
CA HIS A 24 -1.66 0.29 -17.68
C HIS A 24 -2.53 -0.88 -17.26
N ILE A 25 -3.68 -0.98 -17.88
CA ILE A 25 -4.73 -1.98 -17.66
C ILE A 25 -4.17 -3.40 -17.53
N GLY A 26 -3.10 -3.74 -18.25
CA GLY A 26 -2.50 -5.07 -18.23
C GLY A 26 -1.85 -5.48 -16.89
N ASN A 27 -1.06 -4.60 -16.28
CA ASN A 27 -0.42 -4.87 -14.98
C ASN A 27 -1.46 -4.86 -13.86
N TYR A 28 -2.51 -4.08 -14.04
CA TYR A 28 -3.58 -3.90 -13.10
C TYR A 28 -4.53 -5.11 -13.05
N LEU A 29 -4.92 -5.61 -14.21
CA LEU A 29 -5.83 -6.77 -14.30
C LEU A 29 -5.22 -8.05 -13.71
N GLY A 30 -3.91 -8.24 -13.82
CA GLY A 30 -3.21 -9.39 -13.22
C GLY A 30 -3.27 -9.37 -11.70
N ALA A 31 -3.00 -8.23 -11.07
CA ALA A 31 -3.04 -8.07 -9.61
C ALA A 31 -4.49 -8.12 -9.09
N ILE A 32 -5.41 -7.40 -9.72
CA ILE A 32 -6.81 -7.30 -9.29
C ILE A 32 -7.53 -8.64 -9.41
N LYS A 33 -7.26 -9.46 -10.42
CA LYS A 33 -7.83 -10.81 -10.53
C LYS A 33 -7.52 -11.67 -9.30
N ASN A 34 -6.29 -11.55 -8.77
CA ASN A 34 -5.92 -12.23 -7.54
C ASN A 34 -6.68 -11.66 -6.33
N PHE A 35 -6.88 -10.34 -6.26
CA PHE A 35 -7.62 -9.67 -5.19
C PHE A 35 -9.10 -10.11 -5.17
N VAL A 36 -9.74 -10.19 -6.32
CA VAL A 36 -11.12 -10.68 -6.46
C VAL A 36 -11.26 -12.11 -5.91
N ASN A 37 -10.28 -12.97 -6.18
CA ASN A 37 -10.28 -14.34 -5.65
C ASN A 37 -10.05 -14.38 -4.12
N MET A 38 -9.22 -13.48 -3.59
CA MET A 38 -8.89 -13.43 -2.16
C MET A 38 -10.07 -12.98 -1.29
N GLN A 39 -10.93 -12.09 -1.77
CA GLN A 39 -12.01 -11.49 -0.97
C GLN A 39 -12.99 -12.53 -0.39
N ASN A 40 -13.11 -13.71 -1.00
CA ASN A 40 -14.00 -14.76 -0.52
C ASN A 40 -13.46 -15.50 0.72
N ASN A 41 -12.13 -15.51 0.90
CA ASN A 41 -11.44 -16.32 1.89
C ASN A 41 -10.73 -15.51 2.99
N TYR A 42 -10.51 -14.21 2.77
CA TYR A 42 -9.73 -13.34 3.64
C TYR A 42 -10.50 -12.07 4.01
N ASN A 43 -10.14 -11.44 5.12
CA ASN A 43 -10.50 -10.07 5.40
C ASN A 43 -9.60 -9.17 4.56
N CYS A 44 -10.14 -8.59 3.49
CA CYS A 44 -9.34 -7.84 2.53
C CYS A 44 -9.47 -6.33 2.75
N PHE A 45 -8.31 -5.67 2.81
CA PHE A 45 -8.14 -4.23 2.86
C PHE A 45 -7.39 -3.79 1.60
N PHE A 46 -8.08 -3.11 0.70
CA PHE A 46 -7.54 -2.58 -0.55
C PHE A 46 -7.32 -1.08 -0.40
N CYS A 47 -6.07 -0.72 -0.15
CA CYS A 47 -5.65 0.64 0.12
C CYS A 47 -5.24 1.34 -1.18
N ILE A 48 -5.72 2.56 -1.40
CA ILE A 48 -5.21 3.45 -2.43
C ILE A 48 -4.15 4.32 -1.76
N VAL A 49 -2.87 4.05 -2.06
CA VAL A 49 -1.75 4.58 -1.29
C VAL A 49 -1.26 5.93 -1.82
N ASP A 50 -2.08 6.95 -1.61
CA ASP A 50 -1.83 8.33 -2.04
C ASP A 50 -0.67 8.98 -1.29
N LEU A 51 -0.41 8.63 -0.02
CA LEU A 51 0.76 9.10 0.72
C LEU A 51 2.07 8.55 0.13
N HIS A 52 2.07 7.33 -0.41
CA HIS A 52 3.23 6.82 -1.16
C HIS A 52 3.38 7.56 -2.50
N ALA A 53 2.28 7.92 -3.15
CA ALA A 53 2.34 8.63 -4.43
C ALA A 53 3.03 10.00 -4.30
N ILE A 54 2.81 10.73 -3.20
CA ILE A 54 3.40 12.07 -2.98
C ILE A 54 4.89 12.05 -2.60
N THR A 55 5.51 10.89 -2.46
CA THR A 55 6.98 10.80 -2.30
C THR A 55 7.74 11.33 -3.51
N VAL A 56 7.07 11.41 -4.64
CA VAL A 56 7.50 12.12 -5.85
C VAL A 56 6.47 13.22 -6.19
N LYS A 57 6.93 14.26 -6.90
CA LYS A 57 6.06 15.40 -7.22
C LYS A 57 4.81 14.97 -7.99
N GLN A 58 3.64 15.34 -7.49
CA GLN A 58 2.33 15.08 -8.08
C GLN A 58 1.58 16.40 -8.33
N ASP A 59 0.75 16.43 -9.38
CA ASP A 59 -0.29 17.46 -9.51
C ASP A 59 -1.48 17.04 -8.63
N PRO A 60 -1.94 17.89 -7.69
CA PRO A 60 -3.02 17.51 -6.76
C PRO A 60 -4.34 17.16 -7.45
N LYS A 61 -4.65 17.80 -8.58
CA LYS A 61 -5.89 17.54 -9.34
C LYS A 61 -5.82 16.18 -10.03
N ILE A 62 -4.65 15.87 -10.60
CA ILE A 62 -4.39 14.58 -11.25
C ILE A 62 -4.40 13.48 -10.19
N LEU A 63 -3.72 13.69 -9.06
CA LEU A 63 -3.68 12.71 -7.97
C LEU A 63 -5.10 12.38 -7.48
N LYS A 64 -5.93 13.40 -7.24
CA LYS A 64 -7.34 13.21 -6.82
C LYS A 64 -8.13 12.42 -7.85
N ARG A 65 -8.01 12.74 -9.13
CA ARG A 65 -8.67 12.00 -10.21
C ARG A 65 -8.23 10.54 -10.23
N ASN A 66 -6.92 10.30 -10.24
CA ASN A 66 -6.35 8.96 -10.29
C ASN A 66 -6.77 8.12 -9.08
N THR A 67 -6.88 8.72 -7.88
CA THR A 67 -7.40 8.04 -6.69
C THR A 67 -8.82 7.52 -6.91
N LEU A 68 -9.70 8.34 -7.50
CA LEU A 68 -11.06 7.91 -7.82
C LEU A 68 -11.11 6.85 -8.93
N GLU A 69 -10.23 6.97 -9.93
CA GLU A 69 -10.12 5.98 -11.01
C GLU A 69 -9.66 4.62 -10.49
N VAL A 70 -8.70 4.59 -9.55
CA VAL A 70 -8.28 3.34 -8.87
C VAL A 70 -9.45 2.70 -8.13
N ALA A 71 -10.21 3.48 -7.36
CA ALA A 71 -11.37 2.97 -6.62
C ALA A 71 -12.43 2.41 -7.58
N ALA A 72 -12.74 3.16 -8.65
CA ALA A 72 -13.69 2.72 -9.68
C ALA A 72 -13.24 1.42 -10.38
N THR A 73 -11.94 1.31 -10.66
CA THR A 73 -11.36 0.11 -11.29
C THR A 73 -11.44 -1.11 -10.35
N TYR A 74 -11.20 -0.95 -9.06
CA TYR A 74 -11.39 -2.03 -8.09
C TYR A 74 -12.83 -2.58 -8.14
N ILE A 75 -13.82 -1.70 -8.07
CA ILE A 75 -15.24 -2.08 -8.10
C ILE A 75 -15.61 -2.71 -9.45
N ALA A 76 -15.21 -2.08 -10.55
CA ALA A 76 -15.50 -2.58 -11.91
C ALA A 76 -14.87 -3.94 -12.20
N SER A 77 -13.75 -4.25 -11.53
CA SER A 77 -13.06 -5.54 -11.67
C SER A 77 -13.65 -6.65 -10.80
N GLY A 78 -14.66 -6.36 -9.96
CA GLY A 78 -15.38 -7.35 -9.17
C GLY A 78 -14.98 -7.40 -7.68
N ILE A 79 -14.25 -6.41 -7.18
CA ILE A 79 -14.08 -6.26 -5.72
C ILE A 79 -15.39 -5.74 -5.15
N ASP A 80 -15.99 -6.52 -4.26
CA ASP A 80 -17.28 -6.21 -3.63
C ASP A 80 -17.05 -5.40 -2.32
N PRO A 81 -17.49 -4.12 -2.28
CA PRO A 81 -17.36 -3.28 -1.07
C PRO A 81 -18.14 -3.79 0.15
N LYS A 82 -19.05 -4.76 -0.02
CA LYS A 82 -19.74 -5.42 1.09
C LYS A 82 -18.89 -6.50 1.75
N ASN A 83 -17.93 -7.04 1.02
CA ASN A 83 -17.05 -8.14 1.48
C ASN A 83 -15.62 -7.69 1.76
N SER A 84 -15.22 -6.52 1.27
CA SER A 84 -13.87 -5.98 1.35
C SER A 84 -13.89 -4.50 1.69
N VAL A 85 -12.84 -4.01 2.30
CA VAL A 85 -12.67 -2.58 2.58
C VAL A 85 -11.85 -1.95 1.47
N ILE A 86 -12.39 -0.95 0.78
CA ILE A 86 -11.67 -0.09 -0.16
C ILE A 86 -11.55 1.29 0.48
N PHE A 87 -10.34 1.82 0.59
CA PHE A 87 -10.12 3.09 1.26
C PHE A 87 -8.89 3.83 0.73
N ASN A 88 -8.87 5.14 0.95
CA ASN A 88 -7.73 5.99 0.67
C ASN A 88 -6.82 6.08 1.89
N GLN A 89 -5.53 5.88 1.72
CA GLN A 89 -4.54 5.83 2.81
C GLN A 89 -4.56 7.11 3.68
N SER A 90 -4.60 8.28 3.05
CA SER A 90 -4.61 9.56 3.77
C SER A 90 -5.87 9.81 4.60
N SER A 91 -6.93 9.03 4.38
CA SER A 91 -8.17 9.13 5.19
C SER A 91 -8.04 8.47 6.57
N VAL A 92 -6.95 7.74 6.82
CA VAL A 92 -6.68 7.05 8.09
C VAL A 92 -5.36 7.55 8.66
N SER A 93 -5.43 8.45 9.66
CA SER A 93 -4.24 9.12 10.23
C SER A 93 -3.23 8.15 10.84
N ALA A 94 -3.70 7.00 11.33
CA ALA A 94 -2.86 5.99 11.97
C ALA A 94 -1.70 5.51 11.10
N HIS A 95 -1.82 5.53 9.76
CA HIS A 95 -0.71 5.22 8.84
C HIS A 95 0.47 6.17 9.04
N SER A 96 0.20 7.47 9.04
CA SER A 96 1.24 8.51 9.20
C SER A 96 1.78 8.56 10.63
N GLU A 97 0.93 8.38 11.62
CA GLU A 97 1.30 8.37 13.04
C GLU A 97 2.24 7.20 13.35
N LEU A 98 1.89 5.99 12.92
CA LEU A 98 2.73 4.82 13.10
C LEU A 98 4.02 4.90 12.29
N ALA A 99 3.96 5.43 11.06
CA ALA A 99 5.14 5.67 10.24
C ALA A 99 6.12 6.62 10.92
N TRP A 100 5.63 7.67 11.60
CA TRP A 100 6.49 8.57 12.35
C TRP A 100 7.20 7.84 13.50
N ILE A 101 6.48 6.99 14.24
CA ILE A 101 7.07 6.17 15.31
C ILE A 101 8.16 5.26 14.72
N PHE A 102 7.91 4.63 13.59
CA PHE A 102 8.88 3.77 12.93
C PHE A 102 10.10 4.56 12.42
N ASN A 103 9.93 5.79 11.96
CA ASN A 103 11.06 6.66 11.60
C ASN A 103 11.98 6.95 12.81
N CYS A 104 11.45 6.94 14.04
CA CYS A 104 12.22 7.16 15.25
C CYS A 104 12.97 5.92 15.74
N VAL A 105 12.57 4.72 15.34
CA VAL A 105 13.18 3.45 15.82
C VAL A 105 13.97 2.72 14.73
N THR A 106 13.64 2.92 13.46
CA THR A 106 14.34 2.29 12.33
C THR A 106 15.75 2.82 12.17
N ARG A 107 16.71 1.92 12.01
CA ARG A 107 18.11 2.29 11.84
C ARG A 107 18.39 2.80 10.43
N MET A 108 19.16 3.89 10.31
CA MET A 108 19.58 4.43 9.02
C MET A 108 20.27 3.38 8.12
N GLY A 109 21.05 2.47 8.71
CA GLY A 109 21.71 1.39 7.97
C GLY A 109 20.74 0.40 7.32
N TRP A 110 19.53 0.24 7.86
CA TRP A 110 18.49 -0.59 7.24
C TRP A 110 17.90 0.09 6.01
N LEU A 111 17.59 1.39 6.11
CA LEU A 111 17.08 2.19 4.99
C LEU A 111 18.11 2.36 3.87
N ASN A 112 19.39 2.53 4.20
CA ASN A 112 20.47 2.64 3.22
C ASN A 112 20.66 1.38 2.36
N ARG A 113 20.20 0.22 2.83
CA ARG A 113 20.25 -1.05 2.07
C ARG A 113 19.11 -1.18 1.06
N MET A 114 18.05 -0.37 1.18
CA MET A 114 16.90 -0.42 0.28
C MET A 114 17.30 -0.05 -1.15
N THR A 115 17.09 -0.98 -2.09
CA THR A 115 17.48 -0.79 -3.50
C THR A 115 16.55 0.17 -4.22
N GLN A 116 15.27 0.17 -3.89
CA GLN A 116 14.25 1.01 -4.52
C GLN A 116 14.52 2.52 -4.43
N PHE A 117 15.12 2.98 -3.33
CA PHE A 117 15.56 4.39 -3.24
C PHE A 117 16.63 4.71 -4.29
N LYS A 118 17.60 3.80 -4.45
CA LYS A 118 18.70 3.98 -5.41
C LYS A 118 18.18 4.05 -6.84
N ASP A 119 17.21 3.20 -7.17
CA ASP A 119 16.61 3.11 -8.49
C ASP A 119 15.74 4.34 -8.80
N LYS A 120 14.90 4.76 -7.85
CA LYS A 120 13.96 5.89 -8.04
C LYS A 120 14.62 7.26 -7.95
N ALA A 121 15.62 7.45 -7.08
CA ALA A 121 16.37 8.70 -6.98
C ALA A 121 17.34 8.89 -8.16
N GLY A 122 17.74 7.81 -8.83
CA GLY A 122 18.64 7.87 -9.98
C GLY A 122 19.96 8.56 -9.67
N LYS A 123 20.41 9.46 -10.57
CA LYS A 123 21.64 10.23 -10.41
C LYS A 123 21.49 11.47 -9.53
N ASP A 124 20.26 11.95 -9.33
CA ASP A 124 19.95 13.20 -8.61
C ASP A 124 19.45 12.95 -7.19
N LYS A 125 20.28 12.29 -6.41
CA LYS A 125 19.95 11.93 -5.02
C LYS A 125 19.77 13.12 -4.09
N GLU A 126 20.43 14.23 -4.36
CA GLU A 126 20.40 15.43 -3.53
C GLU A 126 19.05 16.13 -3.61
N ASN A 127 18.35 16.03 -4.74
CA ASN A 127 17.02 16.60 -4.93
C ASN A 127 15.88 15.60 -4.66
N ALA A 128 16.21 14.35 -4.29
CA ALA A 128 15.21 13.38 -3.91
C ALA A 128 14.53 13.79 -2.59
N SER A 129 13.20 13.62 -2.50
CA SER A 129 12.49 13.92 -1.26
C SER A 129 12.90 12.96 -0.13
N SER A 130 12.91 13.45 1.12
CA SER A 130 13.10 12.57 2.29
C SER A 130 12.04 11.48 2.35
N GLY A 131 10.81 11.77 1.92
CA GLY A 131 9.74 10.78 1.82
C GLY A 131 10.10 9.58 0.93
N LEU A 132 10.83 9.82 -0.17
CA LEU A 132 11.31 8.74 -1.04
C LEU A 132 12.35 7.85 -0.35
N PHE A 133 13.08 8.36 0.63
CA PHE A 133 14.04 7.58 1.42
C PHE A 133 13.39 6.78 2.55
N ILE A 134 12.39 7.37 3.22
CA ILE A 134 11.76 6.78 4.42
C ILE A 134 10.44 6.04 4.13
N TYR A 135 9.93 6.03 2.88
CA TYR A 135 8.64 5.38 2.59
C TYR A 135 8.58 3.88 2.97
N PRO A 136 9.68 3.12 3.07
CA PRO A 136 9.61 1.74 3.57
C PRO A 136 9.04 1.65 4.99
N ASN A 137 9.27 2.68 5.84
CA ASN A 137 8.67 2.76 7.17
C ASN A 137 7.16 3.03 7.10
N LEU A 138 6.70 3.83 6.14
CA LEU A 138 5.28 4.02 5.88
C LEU A 138 4.63 2.71 5.40
N MET A 139 5.29 1.95 4.53
CA MET A 139 4.80 0.64 4.11
C MET A 139 4.73 -0.34 5.29
N ALA A 140 5.72 -0.35 6.18
CA ALA A 140 5.67 -1.14 7.40
C ALA A 140 4.48 -0.73 8.28
N ALA A 141 4.22 0.57 8.42
CA ALA A 141 3.06 1.08 9.16
C ALA A 141 1.74 0.63 8.53
N ASP A 142 1.61 0.70 7.20
CA ASP A 142 0.43 0.22 6.47
C ASP A 142 0.11 -1.24 6.81
N ILE A 143 1.14 -2.08 6.86
CA ILE A 143 1.00 -3.51 7.11
C ILE A 143 0.65 -3.79 8.58
N LEU A 144 1.39 -3.17 9.49
CA LEU A 144 1.32 -3.50 10.92
C LEU A 144 0.09 -2.90 11.61
N VAL A 145 -0.43 -1.75 11.15
CA VAL A 145 -1.64 -1.14 11.71
C VAL A 145 -2.87 -2.06 11.58
N TYR A 146 -2.94 -2.86 10.52
CA TYR A 146 -4.02 -3.85 10.31
C TYR A 146 -3.65 -5.26 10.75
N LYS A 147 -2.45 -5.48 11.30
CA LYS A 147 -1.93 -6.82 11.62
C LYS A 147 -2.08 -7.78 10.43
N ALA A 148 -1.74 -7.29 9.23
CA ALA A 148 -1.91 -8.06 8.01
C ALA A 148 -1.07 -9.35 8.05
N THR A 149 -1.71 -10.48 7.75
CA THR A 149 -1.07 -11.79 7.69
C THR A 149 -0.56 -12.11 6.29
N HIS A 150 -1.12 -11.46 5.27
CA HIS A 150 -0.78 -11.64 3.87
C HIS A 150 -0.69 -10.29 3.17
N VAL A 151 0.41 -10.07 2.46
CA VAL A 151 0.65 -8.85 1.67
C VAL A 151 1.10 -9.29 0.28
N PRO A 152 0.19 -9.34 -0.70
CA PRO A 152 0.55 -9.69 -2.07
C PRO A 152 1.35 -8.57 -2.71
N VAL A 153 2.62 -8.82 -3.00
CA VAL A 153 3.55 -7.85 -3.60
C VAL A 153 4.34 -8.51 -4.72
N GLY A 154 4.87 -7.70 -5.62
CA GLY A 154 5.87 -8.13 -6.59
C GLY A 154 7.23 -8.44 -5.93
N ASP A 155 8.10 -9.11 -6.67
CA ASP A 155 9.42 -9.51 -6.17
C ASP A 155 10.30 -8.32 -5.78
N ASP A 156 10.12 -7.18 -6.44
CA ASP A 156 10.79 -5.92 -6.16
C ASP A 156 10.46 -5.32 -4.78
N GLN A 157 9.37 -5.74 -4.15
CA GLN A 157 8.91 -5.27 -2.83
C GLN A 157 9.28 -6.22 -1.68
N LYS A 158 9.89 -7.37 -1.94
CA LYS A 158 10.25 -8.36 -0.90
C LYS A 158 11.14 -7.76 0.19
N GLN A 159 12.10 -6.93 -0.20
CA GLN A 159 13.03 -6.29 0.74
C GLN A 159 12.30 -5.38 1.74
N HIS A 160 11.21 -4.74 1.35
CA HIS A 160 10.38 -3.93 2.26
C HIS A 160 9.60 -4.80 3.25
N LEU A 161 9.19 -6.01 2.86
CA LEU A 161 8.57 -6.96 3.79
C LEU A 161 9.57 -7.48 4.82
N GLU A 162 10.83 -7.70 4.43
CA GLU A 162 11.91 -8.05 5.37
C GLU A 162 12.13 -6.93 6.38
N LEU A 163 12.22 -5.67 5.93
CA LEU A 163 12.30 -4.53 6.82
C LEU A 163 11.10 -4.45 7.76
N THR A 164 9.90 -4.71 7.27
CA THR A 164 8.69 -4.72 8.10
C THR A 164 8.78 -5.74 9.23
N ARG A 165 9.37 -6.92 8.98
CA ARG A 165 9.62 -7.95 10.01
C ARG A 165 10.68 -7.52 11.01
N ASP A 166 11.71 -6.80 10.55
CA ASP A 166 12.77 -6.29 11.43
C ASP A 166 12.24 -5.18 12.37
N ILE A 167 11.22 -4.44 11.94
CA ILE A 167 10.58 -3.38 12.73
C ILE A 167 9.57 -3.96 13.73
N ALA A 168 8.87 -5.05 13.38
CA ALA A 168 7.79 -5.65 14.19
C ALA A 168 8.32 -6.38 15.41
#